data_72311af006edc7c70148fe82f7b74ac4
#
_entry.id   72311af006edc7c70148fe82f7b74ac4
#
_cell.length_a   1.000
_cell.length_b   1.000
_cell.length_c   1.000
_cell.angle_alpha   90.00
_cell.angle_beta   90.00
_cell.angle_gamma   90.00
#
_symmetry.space_group_name_H-M   'P 1'
#
loop_
_entity.id
_entity.type
_entity.pdbx_description
1 polymer ?
#
loop_
_entity_poly.entity_id
_entity_poly.type
_entity_poly.pdbx_seq_one_letter_code
_entity_poly.pdbx_strand_id
1 'polypeptide(L)'
;MTLLAVLVGGYLGALATDRSRIVVAGPSMAPTLLPGEVVLTVPAVGRWLRPGQVVVLRDPGDPGHLVIKRLARVAHGRVWAVGDDPDRSTDSRTWGWLHVTAVRRLVVVRWPDVRSPLRRVIAGQPDAGRRASTSTSGSSSATSPSARRP
;
A
#
# COMPACT_ATOMS: atom_id res chain seq x y z
N MET A 1 16.67 -0.87 -36.34
CA MET A 1 16.07 -2.02 -35.66
C MET A 1 16.69 -2.35 -34.31
N THR A 2 17.94 -1.98 -34.08
CA THR A 2 18.68 -2.32 -32.85
C THR A 2 18.16 -1.63 -31.57
N LEU A 3 17.73 -0.37 -31.66
CA LEU A 3 17.27 0.39 -30.50
C LEU A 3 15.95 -0.17 -29.90
N LEU A 4 15.02 -0.59 -30.75
CA LEU A 4 13.76 -1.20 -30.32
C LEU A 4 13.99 -2.54 -29.62
N ALA A 5 14.92 -3.35 -30.12
CA ALA A 5 15.27 -4.64 -29.51
C ALA A 5 15.91 -4.46 -28.12
N VAL A 6 16.76 -3.43 -27.93
CA VAL A 6 17.36 -3.10 -26.64
C VAL A 6 16.30 -2.59 -25.64
N LEU A 7 15.36 -1.76 -26.11
CA LEU A 7 14.26 -1.28 -25.27
C LEU A 7 13.31 -2.41 -24.85
N VAL A 8 12.97 -3.31 -25.78
CA VAL A 8 12.14 -4.48 -25.51
C VAL A 8 12.86 -5.47 -24.61
N GLY A 9 14.14 -5.74 -24.87
CA GLY A 9 14.97 -6.62 -24.02
C GLY A 9 15.16 -6.08 -22.60
N GLY A 10 15.44 -4.79 -22.46
CA GLY A 10 15.52 -4.12 -21.16
C GLY A 10 14.19 -4.12 -20.41
N TYR A 11 13.07 -3.94 -21.11
CA TYR A 11 11.72 -3.99 -20.55
C TYR A 11 11.37 -5.41 -20.08
N LEU A 12 11.63 -6.43 -20.89
CA LEU A 12 11.43 -7.85 -20.53
C LEU A 12 12.35 -8.27 -19.38
N GLY A 13 13.60 -7.81 -19.35
CA GLY A 13 14.51 -8.04 -18.23
C GLY A 13 14.02 -7.38 -16.93
N ALA A 14 13.46 -6.18 -17.00
CA ALA A 14 12.87 -5.51 -15.84
C ALA A 14 11.62 -6.23 -15.31
N LEU A 15 10.84 -6.87 -16.17
CA LEU A 15 9.69 -7.69 -15.79
C LEU A 15 10.09 -9.03 -15.15
N ALA A 16 11.30 -9.53 -15.44
CA ALA A 16 11.81 -10.77 -14.90
C ALA A 16 12.37 -10.64 -13.48
N THR A 17 12.58 -9.41 -12.97
CA THR A 17 13.07 -9.20 -11.61
C THR A 17 11.94 -9.33 -10.60
N ASP A 18 12.20 -9.99 -9.49
CA ASP A 18 11.28 -10.12 -8.33
C ASP A 18 10.75 -8.77 -7.81
N ARG A 19 11.49 -7.68 -8.06
CA ARG A 19 11.11 -6.31 -7.70
C ARG A 19 10.00 -5.72 -8.57
N SER A 20 9.71 -6.31 -9.72
CA SER A 20 8.64 -5.82 -10.61
C SER A 20 7.24 -6.24 -10.16
N ARG A 21 7.12 -7.22 -9.28
CA ARG A 21 5.85 -7.73 -8.75
C ARG A 21 5.60 -7.16 -7.37
N ILE A 22 4.40 -6.63 -7.18
CA ILE A 22 3.97 -6.04 -5.91
C ILE A 22 2.60 -6.60 -5.56
N VAL A 23 2.46 -7.07 -4.32
CA VAL A 23 1.17 -7.51 -3.78
C VAL A 23 0.48 -6.31 -3.15
N VAL A 24 -0.77 -6.09 -3.52
CA VAL A 24 -1.62 -5.05 -2.94
C VAL A 24 -2.02 -5.48 -1.54
N ALA A 25 -1.65 -4.70 -0.52
CA ALA A 25 -1.91 -5.07 0.87
C ALA A 25 -3.19 -4.42 1.43
N GLY A 26 -3.44 -3.16 1.09
CA GLY A 26 -4.53 -2.38 1.66
C GLY A 26 -5.70 -2.14 0.70
N PRO A 27 -6.85 -1.73 1.22
CA PRO A 27 -8.06 -1.50 0.44
C PRO A 27 -8.11 -0.14 -0.26
N SER A 28 -7.13 0.74 -0.06
CA SER A 28 -7.17 2.14 -0.51
C SER A 28 -7.33 2.34 -2.01
N MET A 29 -7.11 1.30 -2.81
CA MET A 29 -7.27 1.31 -4.27
C MET A 29 -8.50 0.53 -4.73
N ALA A 30 -9.37 0.11 -3.83
CA ALA A 30 -10.63 -0.52 -4.20
C ALA A 30 -11.55 0.51 -4.90
N PRO A 31 -12.38 0.09 -5.87
CA PRO A 31 -12.50 -1.27 -6.39
C PRO A 31 -11.49 -1.63 -7.49
N THR A 32 -10.61 -0.69 -7.89
CA THR A 32 -9.67 -0.88 -9.01
C THR A 32 -8.64 -1.97 -8.72
N LEU A 33 -8.07 -1.95 -7.51
CA LEU A 33 -7.15 -2.97 -7.02
C LEU A 33 -7.60 -3.43 -5.64
N LEU A 34 -7.71 -4.75 -5.48
CA LEU A 34 -8.15 -5.36 -4.23
C LEU A 34 -6.96 -5.93 -3.45
N PRO A 35 -7.06 -6.02 -2.11
CA PRO A 35 -6.04 -6.68 -1.30
C PRO A 35 -5.77 -8.12 -1.77
N GLY A 36 -4.50 -8.48 -1.85
CA GLY A 36 -4.04 -9.79 -2.32
C GLY A 36 -3.76 -9.86 -3.82
N GLU A 37 -4.23 -8.88 -4.61
CA GLU A 37 -3.88 -8.84 -6.04
C GLU A 37 -2.41 -8.52 -6.26
N VAL A 38 -1.87 -9.03 -7.36
CA VAL A 38 -0.49 -8.77 -7.79
C VAL A 38 -0.50 -7.78 -8.93
N VAL A 39 0.34 -6.77 -8.85
CA VAL A 39 0.57 -5.81 -9.94
C VAL A 39 2.00 -5.91 -10.45
N LEU A 40 2.16 -5.77 -11.75
CA LEU A 40 3.47 -5.61 -12.38
C LEU A 40 3.81 -4.14 -12.48
N THR A 41 5.05 -3.82 -12.15
CA THR A 41 5.52 -2.44 -12.10
C THR A 41 6.84 -2.26 -12.83
N VAL A 42 7.05 -1.07 -13.36
CA VAL A 42 8.32 -0.63 -13.95
C VAL A 42 8.87 0.56 -13.19
N PRO A 43 10.18 0.84 -13.25
CA PRO A 43 10.75 2.06 -12.66
C PRO A 43 10.04 3.29 -13.20
N ALA A 44 9.67 4.22 -12.31
CA ALA A 44 9.04 5.46 -12.70
C ALA A 44 10.08 6.46 -13.23
N VAL A 45 9.73 7.16 -14.31
CA VAL A 45 10.51 8.28 -14.84
C VAL A 45 9.65 9.53 -14.77
N GLY A 46 10.08 10.52 -13.98
CA GLY A 46 9.26 11.69 -13.62
C GLY A 46 8.63 12.42 -14.80
N ARG A 47 9.37 12.56 -15.92
CA ARG A 47 8.87 13.21 -17.15
C ARG A 47 7.72 12.47 -17.84
N TRP A 48 7.53 11.19 -17.52
CA TRP A 48 6.48 10.35 -18.13
C TRP A 48 5.26 10.17 -17.23
N LEU A 49 5.29 10.74 -16.04
CA LEU A 49 4.15 10.70 -15.14
C LEU A 49 2.99 11.51 -15.70
N ARG A 50 1.80 10.95 -15.67
CA ARG A 50 0.56 11.56 -16.17
C ARG A 50 -0.58 11.31 -15.18
N PRO A 51 -1.57 12.21 -15.10
CA PRO A 51 -2.81 11.94 -14.40
C PRO A 51 -3.47 10.64 -14.87
N GLY A 52 -4.11 9.93 -13.96
CA GLY A 52 -4.76 8.63 -14.21
C GLY A 52 -3.87 7.42 -13.98
N GLN A 53 -2.55 7.57 -14.03
CA GLN A 53 -1.63 6.45 -13.80
C GLN A 53 -1.67 5.99 -12.34
N VAL A 54 -1.58 4.67 -12.13
CA VAL A 54 -1.39 4.06 -10.81
C VAL A 54 0.11 3.90 -10.57
N VAL A 55 0.56 4.36 -9.43
CA VAL A 55 1.97 4.42 -9.07
C VAL A 55 2.23 3.83 -7.69
N VAL A 56 3.45 3.39 -7.49
CA VAL A 56 4.00 3.05 -6.18
C VAL A 56 4.87 4.21 -5.74
N LEU A 57 4.60 4.75 -4.58
CA LEU A 57 5.34 5.88 -4.03
C LEU A 57 5.72 5.63 -2.56
N ARG A 58 6.68 6.39 -2.07
CA ARG A 58 7.02 6.38 -0.64
C ARG A 58 5.94 7.09 0.15
N ASP A 59 5.55 6.47 1.26
CA ASP A 59 4.68 7.12 2.24
C ASP A 59 5.45 8.30 2.87
N PRO A 60 4.91 9.54 2.83
CA PRO A 60 5.58 10.68 3.46
C PRO A 60 5.68 10.57 4.98
N GLY A 61 4.72 9.90 5.62
CA GLY A 61 4.70 9.67 7.07
C GLY A 61 5.61 8.53 7.51
N ASP A 62 5.91 7.59 6.61
CA ASP A 62 6.82 6.48 6.85
C ASP A 62 7.63 6.16 5.58
N PRO A 63 8.81 6.79 5.41
CA PRO A 63 9.62 6.61 4.22
C PRO A 63 10.10 5.18 3.96
N GLY A 64 10.02 4.29 4.94
CA GLY A 64 10.28 2.87 4.82
C GLY A 64 9.17 2.10 4.10
N HIS A 65 7.96 2.66 4.11
CA HIS A 65 6.79 2.07 3.48
C HIS A 65 6.56 2.57 2.05
N LEU A 66 6.05 1.66 1.22
CA LEU A 66 5.58 1.98 -0.12
C LEU A 66 4.07 1.82 -0.18
N VAL A 67 3.42 2.77 -0.81
CA VAL A 67 1.96 2.78 -1.00
C VAL A 67 1.61 2.85 -2.48
N ILE A 68 0.47 2.30 -2.83
CA ILE A 68 -0.07 2.36 -4.19
C ILE A 68 -1.15 3.43 -4.22
N LYS A 69 -1.05 4.36 -5.17
CA LYS A 69 -2.00 5.46 -5.34
C LYS A 69 -2.19 5.78 -6.82
N ARG A 70 -3.27 6.47 -7.15
CA ARG A 70 -3.51 7.03 -8.48
C ARG A 70 -3.04 8.48 -8.53
N LEU A 71 -2.37 8.86 -9.60
CA LEU A 71 -2.05 10.25 -9.86
C LEU A 71 -3.30 10.99 -10.32
N ALA A 72 -3.83 11.87 -9.48
CA ALA A 72 -4.94 12.74 -9.85
C ALA A 72 -4.45 13.98 -10.61
N ARG A 73 -3.29 14.51 -10.23
CA ARG A 73 -2.66 15.67 -10.88
C ARG A 73 -1.14 15.51 -10.94
N VAL A 74 -0.55 16.07 -12.00
CA VAL A 74 0.91 16.17 -12.18
C VAL A 74 1.20 17.58 -12.67
N ALA A 75 1.98 18.36 -11.95
CA ALA A 75 2.33 19.73 -12.30
C ALA A 75 3.65 20.15 -11.65
N HIS A 76 4.48 20.91 -12.39
CA HIS A 76 5.68 21.57 -11.87
C HIS A 76 6.61 20.66 -11.04
N GLY A 77 6.84 19.42 -11.50
CA GLY A 77 7.69 18.49 -10.77
C GLY A 77 7.05 17.89 -9.51
N ARG A 78 5.73 18.09 -9.33
CA ARG A 78 4.95 17.57 -8.20
C ARG A 78 3.81 16.69 -8.68
N VAL A 79 3.34 15.83 -7.80
CA VAL A 79 2.22 14.91 -8.02
C VAL A 79 1.20 15.05 -6.90
N TRP A 80 -0.07 14.93 -7.25
CA TRP A 80 -1.16 14.76 -6.32
C TRP A 80 -1.68 13.35 -6.48
N ALA A 81 -1.41 12.51 -5.49
CA ALA A 81 -1.69 11.08 -5.54
C ALA A 81 -2.82 10.74 -4.56
N VAL A 82 -3.83 10.01 -5.01
CA VAL A 82 -5.02 9.66 -4.22
C VAL A 82 -5.30 8.16 -4.29
N GLY A 83 -5.92 7.64 -3.25
CA GLY A 83 -6.52 6.31 -3.29
C GLY A 83 -7.88 6.36 -3.99
N ASP A 84 -8.24 5.26 -4.65
CA ASP A 84 -9.53 5.12 -5.33
C ASP A 84 -10.69 4.95 -4.33
N ASP A 85 -10.37 4.48 -3.10
CA ASP A 85 -11.28 4.45 -1.96
C ASP A 85 -10.94 5.59 -0.99
N PRO A 86 -11.68 6.71 -1.02
CA PRO A 86 -11.40 7.87 -0.18
C PRO A 86 -11.48 7.60 1.31
N ASP A 87 -12.42 6.75 1.73
CA ASP A 87 -12.71 6.50 3.14
C ASP A 87 -11.64 5.61 3.80
N ARG A 88 -10.89 4.87 2.97
CA ARG A 88 -9.85 3.95 3.42
C ARG A 88 -8.47 4.31 2.88
N SER A 89 -8.24 5.60 2.60
CA SER A 89 -6.98 6.06 2.03
C SER A 89 -6.42 7.27 2.76
N THR A 90 -5.21 7.15 3.30
CA THR A 90 -4.37 8.31 3.61
C THR A 90 -3.55 8.63 2.36
N ASP A 91 -3.65 9.85 1.86
CA ASP A 91 -3.07 10.24 0.58
C ASP A 91 -2.89 11.77 0.47
N SER A 92 -2.76 12.32 -0.73
CA SER A 92 -2.51 13.75 -0.93
C SER A 92 -3.58 14.68 -0.40
N ARG A 93 -4.78 14.18 -0.08
CA ARG A 93 -5.80 14.95 0.67
C ARG A 93 -5.33 15.30 2.08
N THR A 94 -4.45 14.46 2.65
CA THR A 94 -3.80 14.67 3.94
C THR A 94 -2.37 15.20 3.78
N TRP A 95 -1.59 14.66 2.83
CA TRP A 95 -0.17 14.97 2.67
C TRP A 95 0.11 16.23 1.84
N GLY A 96 -0.84 16.67 1.02
CA GLY A 96 -0.60 17.71 0.03
C GLY A 96 0.17 17.21 -1.20
N TRP A 97 0.79 18.15 -1.92
CA TRP A 97 1.59 17.88 -3.10
C TRP A 97 2.93 17.21 -2.74
N LEU A 98 3.24 16.11 -3.40
CA LEU A 98 4.49 15.39 -3.27
C LEU A 98 5.43 15.73 -4.43
N HIS A 99 6.74 15.66 -4.20
CA HIS A 99 7.71 15.77 -5.28
C HIS A 99 7.69 14.50 -6.15
N VAL A 100 7.92 14.62 -7.46
CA VAL A 100 7.92 13.46 -8.40
C VAL A 100 8.90 12.36 -8.02
N THR A 101 9.96 12.70 -7.28
CA THR A 101 10.95 11.72 -6.77
C THR A 101 10.39 10.78 -5.69
N ALA A 102 9.25 11.10 -5.09
CA ALA A 102 8.55 10.19 -4.20
C ALA A 102 8.00 8.96 -4.96
N VAL A 103 7.68 9.14 -6.25
CA VAL A 103 7.19 8.05 -7.10
C VAL A 103 8.35 7.13 -7.47
N ARG A 104 8.21 5.86 -7.15
CA ARG A 104 9.26 4.84 -7.35
C ARG A 104 8.99 3.98 -8.56
N ARG A 105 7.73 3.60 -8.76
CA ARG A 105 7.36 2.68 -9.82
C ARG A 105 6.00 3.06 -10.40
N LEU A 106 5.81 2.71 -11.67
CA LEU A 106 4.56 2.81 -12.40
C LEU A 106 3.93 1.42 -12.47
N VAL A 107 2.67 1.29 -12.12
CA VAL A 107 1.90 0.06 -12.33
C VAL A 107 1.50 -0.03 -13.79
N VAL A 108 1.88 -1.11 -14.46
CA VAL A 108 1.61 -1.30 -15.90
C VAL A 108 0.54 -2.35 -16.16
N VAL A 109 0.44 -3.37 -15.32
CA VAL A 109 -0.53 -4.46 -15.49
C VAL A 109 -0.97 -4.96 -14.12
N ARG A 110 -2.29 -5.21 -13.97
CA ARG A 110 -2.82 -6.06 -12.92
C ARG A 110 -2.68 -7.51 -13.40
N TRP A 111 -2.01 -8.34 -12.61
CA TRP A 111 -1.87 -9.75 -12.93
C TRP A 111 -3.10 -10.49 -12.44
N PRO A 112 -3.93 -11.05 -13.34
CA PRO A 112 -5.06 -11.83 -12.90
C PRO A 112 -4.54 -13.16 -12.32
N ASP A 113 -4.93 -13.41 -11.07
CA ASP A 113 -4.96 -14.75 -10.48
C ASP A 113 -3.62 -15.49 -10.30
N VAL A 114 -2.61 -14.84 -9.78
CA VAL A 114 -1.47 -15.56 -9.21
C VAL A 114 -1.53 -15.49 -7.69
N ARG A 115 -2.01 -16.54 -7.07
CA ARG A 115 -1.71 -16.83 -5.66
C ARG A 115 -0.20 -17.03 -5.55
N SER A 116 0.52 -15.92 -5.43
CA SER A 116 1.97 -15.93 -5.38
C SER A 116 2.43 -16.41 -4.00
N PRO A 117 3.29 -17.44 -3.92
CA PRO A 117 3.97 -17.82 -2.69
C PRO A 117 5.04 -16.81 -2.25
N LEU A 118 5.29 -15.75 -3.01
CA LEU A 118 6.36 -14.78 -2.74
C LEU A 118 5.80 -13.54 -2.05
N ARG A 119 5.83 -13.57 -0.74
CA ARG A 119 5.52 -12.45 0.15
C ARG A 119 6.56 -11.34 0.03
N ARG A 120 6.29 -10.30 -0.76
CA ARG A 120 6.68 -8.94 -0.39
C ARG A 120 5.41 -8.13 -0.19
N VAL A 121 4.97 -8.12 1.04
CA VAL A 121 3.86 -7.30 1.50
C VAL A 121 4.36 -5.86 1.55
N ILE A 122 3.81 -4.99 0.70
CA ILE A 122 3.81 -3.57 1.03
C ILE A 122 2.79 -3.45 2.15
N ALA A 123 3.29 -3.44 3.38
CA ALA A 123 2.47 -3.29 4.55
C ALA A 123 1.91 -1.86 4.57
N GLY A 124 0.68 -1.73 4.19
CA GLY A 124 -0.11 -0.56 4.50
C GLY A 124 -0.93 -0.86 5.74
N GLN A 125 -0.59 -0.23 6.83
CA GLN A 125 -1.21 -0.14 8.14
C GLN A 125 -0.82 -1.19 9.19
N PRO A 126 -0.31 -0.71 10.36
CA PRO A 126 -0.27 -1.52 11.55
C PRO A 126 -1.69 -1.84 12.00
N ASP A 127 -1.90 -3.10 12.34
CA ASP A 127 -3.10 -3.65 12.97
C ASP A 127 -3.44 -2.86 14.26
N ALA A 128 -4.26 -1.83 14.13
CA ALA A 128 -4.88 -1.17 15.26
C ALA A 128 -6.15 -1.95 15.64
N GLY A 129 -5.96 -3.10 16.31
CA GLY A 129 -7.15 -3.82 16.75
C GLY A 129 -6.98 -5.25 17.21
N ARG A 130 -5.89 -5.58 17.90
CA ARG A 130 -5.89 -6.80 18.70
C ARG A 130 -5.40 -6.53 20.11
N ARG A 131 -6.19 -5.78 20.86
CA ARG A 131 -6.13 -5.91 22.32
C ARG A 131 -6.91 -7.17 22.68
N ALA A 132 -6.17 -8.20 23.01
CA ALA A 132 -6.67 -9.40 23.60
C ALA A 132 -7.44 -9.05 24.88
N SER A 133 -8.72 -9.33 24.90
CA SER A 133 -9.51 -9.51 26.10
C SER A 133 -9.07 -10.81 26.75
N THR A 134 -8.10 -10.75 27.62
CA THR A 134 -7.84 -11.79 28.62
C THR A 134 -8.88 -11.62 29.72
N SER A 135 -9.98 -12.31 29.57
CA SER A 135 -10.89 -12.59 30.67
C SER A 135 -10.21 -13.58 31.61
N THR A 136 -9.64 -13.06 32.67
CA THR A 136 -9.26 -13.88 33.82
C THR A 136 -10.48 -14.04 34.69
N SER A 137 -11.12 -15.20 34.54
CA SER A 137 -12.04 -15.72 35.52
C SER A 137 -11.25 -16.18 36.75
N GLY A 138 -11.32 -15.40 37.79
CA GLY A 138 -10.83 -15.74 39.12
C GLY A 138 -12.02 -15.84 40.06
N SER A 139 -12.51 -17.03 40.23
CA SER A 139 -13.38 -17.38 41.34
C SER A 139 -12.60 -17.34 42.64
N SER A 140 -13.08 -16.63 43.63
CA SER A 140 -12.81 -16.94 45.02
C SER A 140 -13.98 -16.53 45.90
N SER A 141 -14.53 -17.55 46.42
CA SER A 141 -15.51 -17.62 47.47
C SER A 141 -15.01 -17.05 48.79
N ALA A 142 -15.95 -16.71 49.60
CA ALA A 142 -16.02 -16.78 51.06
C ALA A 142 -16.12 -15.47 51.81
N THR A 143 -17.24 -15.37 52.42
CA THR A 143 -17.50 -15.31 53.86
C THR A 143 -17.83 -13.95 54.42
N SER A 144 -19.09 -13.74 54.61
CA SER A 144 -19.60 -12.86 55.70
C SER A 144 -19.32 -13.43 57.08
N PRO A 145 -19.12 -12.58 58.07
CA PRO A 145 -20.11 -12.57 59.14
C PRO A 145 -20.51 -11.16 59.64
N SER A 146 -21.78 -11.00 59.76
CA SER A 146 -22.59 -10.59 60.91
C SER A 146 -21.85 -9.87 62.09
N ALA A 147 -22.35 -8.72 62.46
CA ALA A 147 -22.83 -8.41 63.79
C ALA A 147 -22.82 -6.90 64.14
N ARG A 148 -24.01 -6.41 64.38
CA ARG A 148 -24.53 -5.68 65.56
C ARG A 148 -24.03 -4.26 65.81
N ARG A 149 -25.07 -3.47 65.82
CA ARG A 149 -25.25 -2.20 66.54
C ARG A 149 -25.16 -2.39 68.07
N PRO A 150 -25.01 -1.35 68.84
CA PRO A 150 -26.01 -0.32 69.04
C PRO A 150 -25.66 1.07 68.52
#